data_5808a88eb78156f8eff4b1acde376eeb
#
_entry.id   5808a88eb78156f8eff4b1acde376eeb
#
_cell.length_a   1.000
_cell.length_b   1.000
_cell.length_c   1.000
_cell.angle_alpha   90.00
_cell.angle_beta   90.00
_cell.angle_gamma   90.00
#
_symmetry.space_group_name_H-M   'P 1'
#
loop_
_entity.id
_entity.type
_entity.pdbx_description
1 polymer ?
#
loop_
_entity_poly.entity_id
_entity_poly.type
_entity_poly.pdbx_seq_one_letter_code
_entity_poly.pdbx_strand_id
1 'polypeptide(L)'
;MNTVDLFINATALSRMACDRQYQVTCQWGYPGPDSDFADFGSGFHKFAEYYEAKPSNREFDAIEYFTQVNPTKDKNLAVLATHYATCDPFRCIPALKDKHGTLCLEYKFAFPALQWTSSTGTTYRAIICGTIDRIDLTPEGAIRVIDRKTSRNVKTKDVLFEYETHIQIPFYQWVLKRFLADEFEDDIAARIKEGRIVGQYHGIFLSFNPAKFELGNPIPLTPDMEDNINKIVGNAFERMVAIHQLGTALAPPTGMAHHACKYCHLKFQCITRKDENVMKYLSACDNIPYDPRTWR
;
A
#
# COMPACT_ATOMS: atom_id res chain seq x y z
N MET A 1 5.08 12.72 29.88
CA MET A 1 4.97 13.33 28.53
C MET A 1 4.02 12.47 27.72
N ASN A 2 3.03 13.06 27.08
CA ASN A 2 2.12 12.31 26.21
C ASN A 2 2.74 12.17 24.81
N THR A 3 2.82 10.95 24.27
CA THR A 3 3.34 10.70 22.92
C THR A 3 2.22 10.18 22.03
N VAL A 4 2.12 10.75 20.85
CA VAL A 4 1.12 10.40 19.82
C VAL A 4 1.86 9.92 18.58
N ASP A 5 1.62 8.67 18.17
CA ASP A 5 2.16 8.12 16.95
C ASP A 5 1.20 8.38 15.78
N LEU A 6 1.74 9.00 14.73
CA LEU A 6 1.03 9.30 13.48
C LEU A 6 1.62 8.43 12.37
N PHE A 7 0.80 7.56 11.80
CA PHE A 7 1.25 6.54 10.86
C PHE A 7 1.17 7.05 9.42
N ILE A 8 2.31 7.04 8.74
CA ILE A 8 2.45 7.47 7.35
C ILE A 8 2.71 6.24 6.48
N ASN A 9 1.76 5.92 5.64
CA ASN A 9 1.85 4.89 4.61
C ASN A 9 1.29 5.43 3.29
N ALA A 10 1.44 4.69 2.20
CA ALA A 10 0.97 5.10 0.88
C ALA A 10 -0.54 5.42 0.85
N THR A 11 -1.36 4.65 1.59
CA THR A 11 -2.80 4.89 1.71
C THR A 11 -3.10 6.18 2.45
N ALA A 12 -2.44 6.44 3.59
CA ALA A 12 -2.60 7.68 4.34
C ALA A 12 -2.21 8.88 3.48
N LEU A 13 -1.07 8.82 2.78
CA LEU A 13 -0.63 9.88 1.86
C LEU A 13 -1.66 10.15 0.76
N SER A 14 -2.22 9.11 0.15
CA SER A 14 -3.29 9.28 -0.85
C SER A 14 -4.55 9.92 -0.25
N ARG A 15 -4.92 9.58 0.98
CA ARG A 15 -6.10 10.13 1.67
C ARG A 15 -5.89 11.55 2.15
N MET A 16 -4.64 11.99 2.34
CA MET A 16 -4.29 13.39 2.63
C MET A 16 -4.66 14.37 1.51
N ALA A 17 -5.13 13.89 0.36
CA ALA A 17 -5.80 14.75 -0.63
C ALA A 17 -7.04 15.45 -0.05
N CYS A 18 -7.63 14.94 1.05
CA CYS A 18 -8.72 15.56 1.79
C CYS A 18 -8.53 15.32 3.30
N ASP A 19 -8.34 16.39 4.08
CA ASP A 19 -8.10 16.30 5.53
C ASP A 19 -9.22 15.58 6.28
N ARG A 20 -10.47 15.82 5.91
CA ARG A 20 -11.63 15.10 6.49
C ARG A 20 -11.59 13.60 6.17
N GLN A 21 -11.26 13.24 4.95
CA GLN A 21 -11.15 11.82 4.60
C GLN A 21 -10.05 11.14 5.40
N TYR A 22 -8.87 11.77 5.50
CA TYR A 22 -7.78 11.26 6.33
C TYR A 22 -8.21 11.14 7.80
N GLN A 23 -8.78 12.20 8.38
CA GLN A 23 -9.22 12.19 9.79
C GLN A 23 -10.17 11.05 10.08
N VAL A 24 -11.22 10.91 9.28
CA VAL A 24 -12.25 9.91 9.50
C VAL A 24 -11.72 8.49 9.29
N THR A 25 -10.97 8.26 8.19
CA THR A 25 -10.58 6.90 7.82
C THR A 25 -9.28 6.44 8.46
N CYS A 26 -8.32 7.35 8.65
CA CYS A 26 -6.99 6.98 9.15
C CYS A 26 -6.80 7.32 10.63
N GLN A 27 -7.31 8.45 11.08
CA GLN A 27 -7.13 8.86 12.47
C GLN A 27 -8.20 8.29 13.39
N TRP A 28 -9.47 8.30 12.97
CA TRP A 28 -10.58 7.76 13.78
C TRP A 28 -10.92 6.30 13.49
N GLY A 29 -10.32 5.72 12.44
CA GLY A 29 -10.43 4.30 12.13
C GLY A 29 -11.79 3.86 11.57
N TYR A 30 -12.52 4.75 10.90
CA TYR A 30 -13.75 4.39 10.21
C TYR A 30 -13.42 3.92 8.77
N PRO A 31 -13.26 2.63 8.52
CA PRO A 31 -13.09 2.14 7.17
C PRO A 31 -14.33 2.43 6.34
N GLY A 32 -14.16 2.54 5.04
CA GLY A 32 -15.31 2.53 4.14
C GLY A 32 -16.02 1.18 4.19
N PRO A 33 -17.20 1.07 3.55
CA PRO A 33 -17.88 -0.20 3.46
C PRO A 33 -16.97 -1.23 2.80
N ASP A 34 -16.99 -2.45 3.34
CA ASP A 34 -16.29 -3.59 2.75
C ASP A 34 -16.69 -3.79 1.30
N SER A 35 -15.75 -4.19 0.48
CA SER A 35 -16.05 -4.56 -0.90
C SER A 35 -15.50 -5.96 -1.19
N ASP A 36 -16.35 -6.83 -1.72
CA ASP A 36 -15.95 -8.17 -2.19
C ASP A 36 -14.73 -8.15 -3.10
N PHE A 37 -14.54 -7.01 -3.80
CA PHE A 37 -13.39 -6.85 -4.68
C PHE A 37 -12.08 -6.59 -3.92
N ALA A 38 -12.14 -5.87 -2.80
CA ALA A 38 -10.96 -5.67 -1.93
C ALA A 38 -10.56 -7.00 -1.26
N ASP A 39 -11.55 -7.78 -0.82
CA ASP A 39 -11.32 -9.11 -0.24
C ASP A 39 -10.72 -10.09 -1.26
N PHE A 40 -11.20 -10.05 -2.51
CA PHE A 40 -10.63 -10.82 -3.60
C PHE A 40 -9.17 -10.43 -3.88
N GLY A 41 -8.87 -9.12 -3.91
CA GLY A 41 -7.51 -8.62 -4.06
C GLY A 41 -6.59 -9.12 -2.94
N SER A 42 -7.04 -9.01 -1.69
CA SER A 42 -6.30 -9.50 -0.52
C SER A 42 -6.09 -11.03 -0.57
N GLY A 43 -7.08 -11.77 -1.05
CA GLY A 43 -6.96 -13.21 -1.27
C GLY A 43 -5.89 -13.55 -2.31
N PHE A 44 -5.80 -12.76 -3.40
CA PHE A 44 -4.76 -12.95 -4.40
C PHE A 44 -3.35 -12.65 -3.87
N HIS A 45 -3.17 -11.61 -3.06
CA HIS A 45 -1.89 -11.31 -2.42
C HIS A 45 -1.41 -12.47 -1.54
N LYS A 46 -2.29 -13.04 -0.70
CA LYS A 46 -1.97 -14.23 0.11
C LYS A 46 -1.58 -15.44 -0.74
N PHE A 47 -2.26 -15.63 -1.87
CA PHE A 47 -1.89 -16.67 -2.81
C PHE A 47 -0.50 -16.43 -3.42
N ALA A 48 -0.23 -15.21 -3.89
CA ALA A 48 1.04 -14.87 -4.50
C ALA A 48 2.21 -15.05 -3.51
N GLU A 49 2.05 -14.59 -2.26
CA GLU A 49 3.01 -14.80 -1.18
C GLU A 49 3.30 -16.30 -0.98
N TYR A 50 2.26 -17.11 -0.79
CA TYR A 50 2.39 -18.56 -0.60
C TYR A 50 3.07 -19.24 -1.79
N TYR A 51 2.66 -18.93 -3.01
CA TYR A 51 3.15 -19.56 -4.21
C TYR A 51 4.58 -19.16 -4.54
N GLU A 52 4.91 -17.88 -4.47
CA GLU A 52 6.23 -17.34 -4.81
C GLU A 52 7.29 -17.62 -3.74
N ALA A 53 6.90 -17.96 -2.52
CA ALA A 53 7.82 -18.46 -1.49
C ALA A 53 8.39 -19.85 -1.82
N LYS A 54 7.78 -20.59 -2.75
CA LYS A 54 8.25 -21.91 -3.18
C LYS A 54 9.48 -21.77 -4.11
N PRO A 55 10.29 -22.85 -4.27
CA PRO A 55 11.41 -22.88 -5.22
C PRO A 55 10.98 -22.56 -6.67
N SER A 56 11.96 -22.22 -7.51
CA SER A 56 11.72 -21.86 -8.92
C SER A 56 11.07 -22.97 -9.77
N ASN A 57 11.20 -24.23 -9.36
CA ASN A 57 10.53 -25.39 -9.97
C ASN A 57 9.18 -25.72 -9.31
N ARG A 58 8.60 -24.76 -8.60
CA ARG A 58 7.36 -24.90 -7.84
C ARG A 58 6.20 -25.41 -8.69
N GLU A 59 5.43 -26.30 -8.11
CA GLU A 59 4.14 -26.74 -8.61
C GLU A 59 3.04 -26.16 -7.71
N PHE A 60 1.91 -25.80 -8.31
CA PHE A 60 0.75 -25.32 -7.57
C PHE A 60 -0.14 -26.51 -7.22
N ASP A 61 -0.23 -26.81 -5.93
CA ASP A 61 -1.23 -27.73 -5.40
C ASP A 61 -2.44 -26.94 -4.89
N ALA A 62 -3.54 -27.01 -5.66
CA ALA A 62 -4.77 -26.34 -5.32
C ALA A 62 -5.41 -26.90 -4.03
N ILE A 63 -5.27 -28.19 -3.77
CA ILE A 63 -5.84 -28.86 -2.59
C ILE A 63 -5.10 -28.36 -1.34
N GLU A 64 -3.77 -28.39 -1.38
CA GLU A 64 -2.95 -27.86 -0.29
C GLU A 64 -3.29 -26.40 -0.01
N TYR A 65 -3.30 -25.55 -1.03
CA TYR A 65 -3.56 -24.12 -0.87
C TYR A 65 -4.94 -23.85 -0.23
N PHE A 66 -6.01 -24.44 -0.79
CA PHE A 66 -7.36 -24.20 -0.29
C PHE A 66 -7.67 -24.90 1.04
N THR A 67 -6.90 -25.88 1.43
CA THR A 67 -7.08 -26.55 2.72
C THR A 67 -6.33 -25.84 3.83
N GLN A 68 -5.08 -25.43 3.56
CA GLN A 68 -4.17 -24.93 4.60
C GLN A 68 -4.06 -23.40 4.62
N VAL A 69 -4.13 -22.74 3.47
CA VAL A 69 -3.84 -21.31 3.32
C VAL A 69 -5.10 -20.48 3.12
N ASN A 70 -6.02 -20.94 2.29
CA ASN A 70 -7.26 -20.22 1.98
C ASN A 70 -8.51 -21.09 2.21
N PRO A 71 -8.97 -21.23 3.44
CA PRO A 71 -10.12 -22.06 3.79
C PRO A 71 -11.46 -21.54 3.25
N THR A 72 -11.55 -20.29 2.78
CA THR A 72 -12.79 -19.70 2.23
C THR A 72 -13.21 -20.36 0.91
N LYS A 73 -12.27 -21.02 0.23
CA LYS A 73 -12.53 -21.81 -1.01
C LYS A 73 -13.21 -20.99 -2.12
N ASP A 74 -12.82 -19.70 -2.28
CA ASP A 74 -13.34 -18.88 -3.38
C ASP A 74 -12.94 -19.52 -4.73
N LYS A 75 -13.95 -19.96 -5.49
CA LYS A 75 -13.76 -20.63 -6.78
C LYS A 75 -13.10 -19.72 -7.83
N ASN A 76 -13.42 -18.42 -7.81
CA ASN A 76 -12.84 -17.47 -8.76
C ASN A 76 -11.37 -17.24 -8.45
N LEU A 77 -11.02 -17.18 -7.18
CA LEU A 77 -9.63 -17.11 -6.75
C LEU A 77 -8.86 -18.39 -7.11
N ALA A 78 -9.49 -19.57 -7.00
CA ALA A 78 -8.90 -20.84 -7.42
C ALA A 78 -8.54 -20.86 -8.91
N VAL A 79 -9.45 -20.43 -9.76
CA VAL A 79 -9.23 -20.32 -11.22
C VAL A 79 -8.09 -19.35 -11.52
N LEU A 80 -8.10 -18.17 -10.87
CA LEU A 80 -7.04 -17.18 -11.04
C LEU A 80 -5.68 -17.70 -10.57
N ALA A 81 -5.62 -18.36 -9.42
CA ALA A 81 -4.41 -18.93 -8.85
C ALA A 81 -3.80 -20.00 -9.77
N THR A 82 -4.63 -20.92 -10.28
CA THR A 82 -4.20 -21.96 -11.23
C THR A 82 -3.64 -21.32 -12.52
N HIS A 83 -4.33 -20.31 -13.05
CA HIS A 83 -3.87 -19.63 -14.25
C HIS A 83 -2.58 -18.85 -14.00
N TYR A 84 -2.46 -18.15 -12.87
CA TYR A 84 -1.22 -17.47 -12.49
C TYR A 84 -0.05 -18.44 -12.41
N ALA A 85 -0.23 -19.59 -11.79
CA ALA A 85 0.81 -20.61 -11.66
C ALA A 85 1.31 -21.13 -13.02
N THR A 86 0.47 -21.16 -14.06
CA THR A 86 0.89 -21.53 -15.43
C THR A 86 1.64 -20.41 -16.14
N CYS A 87 1.30 -19.16 -15.88
CA CYS A 87 1.92 -17.98 -16.53
C CYS A 87 3.14 -17.44 -15.77
N ASP A 88 3.24 -17.72 -14.50
CA ASP A 88 4.19 -17.24 -13.48
C ASP A 88 5.33 -16.33 -14.00
N PRO A 89 5.12 -14.98 -14.01
CA PRO A 89 6.10 -14.04 -14.56
C PRO A 89 7.39 -13.96 -13.73
N PHE A 90 7.39 -14.52 -12.50
CA PHE A 90 8.51 -14.49 -11.56
C PHE A 90 9.14 -15.88 -11.32
N ARG A 91 8.80 -16.89 -12.13
CA ARG A 91 9.23 -18.26 -11.91
C ARG A 91 10.77 -18.41 -11.82
N CYS A 92 11.47 -17.66 -12.66
CA CYS A 92 12.94 -17.69 -12.72
C CYS A 92 13.60 -16.56 -11.93
N ILE A 93 12.81 -15.75 -11.21
CA ILE A 93 13.28 -14.59 -10.46
C ILE A 93 12.88 -14.79 -9.00
N PRO A 94 13.79 -15.26 -8.13
CA PRO A 94 13.48 -15.41 -6.71
C PRO A 94 13.28 -14.04 -6.06
N ALA A 95 12.34 -13.96 -5.09
CA ALA A 95 12.29 -12.82 -4.21
C ALA A 95 13.61 -12.72 -3.41
N LEU A 96 14.05 -11.49 -3.14
CA LEU A 96 15.22 -11.28 -2.28
C LEU A 96 14.94 -11.80 -0.86
N LYS A 97 16.01 -12.04 -0.14
CA LYS A 97 16.00 -12.26 1.30
C LYS A 97 16.68 -11.08 1.99
N ASP A 98 16.14 -10.69 3.13
CA ASP A 98 16.87 -9.80 4.02
C ASP A 98 18.05 -10.53 4.70
N LYS A 99 18.88 -9.81 5.44
CA LYS A 99 20.04 -10.37 6.17
C LYS A 99 19.68 -11.39 7.23
N HIS A 100 18.40 -11.47 7.61
CA HIS A 100 17.87 -12.47 8.55
C HIS A 100 17.31 -13.72 7.84
N GLY A 101 17.35 -13.74 6.50
CA GLY A 101 16.86 -14.84 5.68
C GLY A 101 15.37 -14.78 5.39
N THR A 102 14.66 -13.71 5.78
CA THR A 102 13.24 -13.51 5.49
C THR A 102 13.03 -13.17 4.03
N LEU A 103 12.14 -13.88 3.36
CA LEU A 103 11.76 -13.56 1.98
C LEU A 103 11.03 -12.21 1.93
N CYS A 104 11.41 -11.38 0.96
CA CYS A 104 10.78 -10.08 0.72
C CYS A 104 9.51 -10.23 -0.13
N LEU A 105 8.54 -10.96 0.44
CA LEU A 105 7.16 -11.10 -0.05
C LEU A 105 6.23 -10.60 1.05
N GLU A 106 5.28 -9.72 0.71
CA GLU A 106 4.45 -9.01 1.69
C GLU A 106 5.31 -8.43 2.84
N TYR A 107 6.42 -7.80 2.45
CA TYR A 107 7.47 -7.37 3.37
C TYR A 107 7.03 -6.16 4.18
N LYS A 108 6.80 -6.35 5.47
CA LYS A 108 6.28 -5.33 6.40
C LYS A 108 7.40 -4.50 7.00
N PHE A 109 7.16 -3.20 7.12
CA PHE A 109 8.09 -2.29 7.77
C PHE A 109 7.36 -1.26 8.63
N ALA A 110 8.05 -0.77 9.69
CA ALA A 110 7.60 0.34 10.51
C ALA A 110 8.80 1.01 11.18
N PHE A 111 9.04 2.31 10.92
CA PHE A 111 10.18 3.06 11.44
C PHE A 111 9.75 4.43 11.96
N PRO A 112 10.24 4.89 13.13
CA PRO A 112 10.12 6.28 13.52
C PRO A 112 10.99 7.15 12.59
N ALA A 113 10.41 8.21 12.02
CA ALA A 113 11.07 9.05 11.02
C ALA A 113 11.17 10.52 11.40
N LEU A 114 10.09 11.12 11.90
CA LEU A 114 10.02 12.52 12.26
C LEU A 114 9.43 12.65 13.67
N GLN A 115 9.80 13.72 14.36
CA GLN A 115 9.27 14.02 15.68
C GLN A 115 9.10 15.53 15.85
N TRP A 116 8.02 15.95 16.50
CA TRP A 116 7.77 17.31 16.88
C TRP A 116 7.07 17.36 18.25
N THR A 117 7.44 18.33 19.09
CA THR A 117 6.83 18.50 20.41
C THR A 117 6.09 19.84 20.44
N SER A 118 4.80 19.80 20.79
CA SER A 118 3.97 21.00 20.93
C SER A 118 4.37 21.84 22.14
N SER A 119 3.94 23.09 22.17
CA SER A 119 4.08 23.97 23.33
C SER A 119 3.37 23.45 24.59
N THR A 120 2.40 22.56 24.43
CA THR A 120 1.67 21.90 25.55
C THR A 120 2.37 20.65 26.04
N GLY A 121 3.54 20.29 25.52
CA GLY A 121 4.35 19.15 25.93
C GLY A 121 3.92 17.80 25.34
N THR A 122 3.00 17.78 24.37
CA THR A 122 2.66 16.57 23.61
C THR A 122 3.68 16.35 22.50
N THR A 123 4.28 15.16 22.46
CA THR A 123 5.22 14.76 21.42
C THR A 123 4.49 13.95 20.35
N TYR A 124 4.58 14.39 19.10
CA TYR A 124 4.06 13.68 17.92
C TYR A 124 5.23 12.99 17.21
N ARG A 125 5.05 11.73 16.85
CA ARG A 125 6.04 10.96 16.07
C ARG A 125 5.42 10.46 14.79
N ALA A 126 6.10 10.67 13.67
CA ALA A 126 5.76 10.02 12.40
C ALA A 126 6.34 8.61 12.40
N ILE A 127 5.48 7.62 12.23
CA ILE A 127 5.87 6.23 11.99
C ILE A 127 5.65 5.93 10.51
N ILE A 128 6.74 5.80 9.77
CA ILE A 128 6.69 5.35 8.37
C ILE A 128 6.43 3.85 8.36
N CYS A 129 5.33 3.40 7.77
CA CYS A 129 4.95 2.00 7.78
C CYS A 129 4.29 1.55 6.48
N GLY A 130 4.23 0.24 6.26
CA GLY A 130 3.56 -0.34 5.10
C GLY A 130 3.97 -1.78 4.85
N THR A 131 3.52 -2.27 3.69
CA THR A 131 3.86 -3.60 3.19
C THR A 131 4.26 -3.46 1.72
N ILE A 132 5.42 -4.00 1.35
CA ILE A 132 5.87 -4.09 -0.04
C ILE A 132 5.55 -5.50 -0.53
N ASP A 133 4.76 -5.60 -1.59
CA ASP A 133 4.26 -6.90 -2.07
C ASP A 133 5.39 -7.85 -2.47
N ARG A 134 6.45 -7.30 -3.10
CA ARG A 134 7.62 -8.08 -3.49
C ARG A 134 8.85 -7.20 -3.72
N ILE A 135 10.02 -7.69 -3.31
CA ILE A 135 11.32 -7.13 -3.67
C ILE A 135 12.16 -8.24 -4.32
N ASP A 136 12.71 -7.96 -5.51
CA ASP A 136 13.59 -8.89 -6.23
C ASP A 136 14.69 -8.16 -7.00
N LEU A 137 15.47 -8.90 -7.81
CA LEU A 137 16.48 -8.33 -8.71
C LEU A 137 15.99 -8.38 -10.15
N THR A 138 16.20 -7.28 -10.89
CA THR A 138 16.06 -7.33 -12.34
C THR A 138 17.22 -8.11 -12.98
N PRO A 139 17.10 -8.58 -14.23
CA PRO A 139 18.22 -9.20 -14.95
C PRO A 139 19.48 -8.32 -15.00
N GLU A 140 19.30 -6.99 -15.01
CA GLU A 140 20.39 -6.00 -15.03
C GLU A 140 20.96 -5.72 -13.63
N GLY A 141 20.44 -6.39 -12.61
CA GLY A 141 20.90 -6.29 -11.23
C GLY A 141 20.45 -5.05 -10.48
N ALA A 142 19.39 -4.37 -10.92
CA ALA A 142 18.72 -3.35 -10.12
C ALA A 142 17.80 -4.00 -9.10
N ILE A 143 17.63 -3.37 -7.94
CA ILE A 143 16.64 -3.81 -6.94
C ILE A 143 15.26 -3.38 -7.42
N ARG A 144 14.33 -4.34 -7.54
CA ARG A 144 13.00 -4.06 -8.04
C ARG A 144 11.96 -4.19 -6.92
N VAL A 145 11.18 -3.12 -6.76
CA VAL A 145 9.99 -3.08 -5.90
C VAL A 145 8.76 -3.32 -6.77
N ILE A 146 7.97 -4.31 -6.44
CA ILE A 146 6.73 -4.64 -7.15
C ILE A 146 5.53 -4.36 -6.25
N ASP A 147 4.51 -3.73 -6.84
CA ASP A 147 3.19 -3.55 -6.26
C ASP A 147 2.14 -4.18 -7.17
N ARG A 148 1.32 -5.07 -6.63
CA ARG A 148 0.30 -5.82 -7.36
C ARG A 148 -1.04 -5.13 -7.31
N LYS A 149 -1.68 -5.00 -8.46
CA LYS A 149 -3.00 -4.39 -8.57
C LYS A 149 -3.96 -5.27 -9.34
N THR A 150 -5.06 -5.66 -8.70
CA THR A 150 -6.18 -6.32 -9.38
C THR A 150 -7.09 -5.28 -10.03
N SER A 151 -7.58 -5.54 -11.23
CA SER A 151 -8.49 -4.65 -11.94
C SER A 151 -9.53 -5.42 -12.75
N ARG A 152 -10.76 -4.90 -12.78
CA ARG A 152 -11.81 -5.34 -13.71
C ARG A 152 -11.87 -4.49 -14.98
N ASN A 153 -10.99 -3.51 -15.12
CA ASN A 153 -10.95 -2.66 -16.29
C ASN A 153 -10.36 -3.41 -17.51
N VAL A 154 -10.92 -3.20 -18.68
CA VAL A 154 -10.51 -3.86 -19.93
C VAL A 154 -9.28 -3.18 -20.56
N LYS A 155 -9.10 -1.89 -20.31
CA LYS A 155 -8.00 -1.10 -20.90
C LYS A 155 -6.74 -1.20 -20.03
N THR A 156 -5.95 -2.25 -20.24
CA THR A 156 -4.77 -2.56 -19.44
C THR A 156 -3.74 -1.42 -19.42
N LYS A 157 -3.47 -0.79 -20.57
CA LYS A 157 -2.49 0.29 -20.68
C LYS A 157 -2.90 1.54 -19.90
N ASP A 158 -4.18 1.93 -19.99
CA ASP A 158 -4.69 3.11 -19.29
C ASP A 158 -4.63 2.90 -17.76
N VAL A 159 -4.94 1.68 -17.31
CA VAL A 159 -4.91 1.33 -15.88
C VAL A 159 -3.47 1.31 -15.35
N LEU A 160 -2.53 0.71 -16.08
CA LEU A 160 -1.12 0.70 -15.67
C LEU A 160 -0.54 2.12 -15.65
N PHE A 161 -0.87 2.96 -16.64
CA PHE A 161 -0.46 4.37 -16.64
C PHE A 161 -1.06 5.13 -15.45
N GLU A 162 -2.35 4.90 -15.10
CA GLU A 162 -2.96 5.49 -13.92
C GLU A 162 -2.19 5.09 -12.65
N TYR A 163 -1.82 3.82 -12.51
CA TYR A 163 -1.04 3.35 -11.36
C TYR A 163 0.38 3.95 -11.33
N GLU A 164 1.04 4.10 -12.47
CA GLU A 164 2.38 4.71 -12.57
C GLU A 164 2.43 6.15 -12.04
N THR A 165 1.29 6.84 -12.00
CA THR A 165 1.16 8.19 -11.42
C THR A 165 0.89 8.19 -9.91
N HIS A 166 0.66 7.03 -9.28
CA HIS A 166 0.40 6.93 -7.86
C HIS A 166 1.67 7.06 -7.03
N ILE A 167 1.52 7.61 -5.82
CA ILE A 167 2.63 7.80 -4.89
C ILE A 167 3.21 6.48 -4.34
N GLN A 168 2.52 5.37 -4.47
CA GLN A 168 2.82 4.12 -3.75
C GLN A 168 4.19 3.54 -4.11
N ILE A 169 4.49 3.36 -5.39
CA ILE A 169 5.80 2.88 -5.85
C ILE A 169 6.92 3.85 -5.47
N PRO A 170 6.85 5.16 -5.79
CA PRO A 170 7.86 6.12 -5.33
C PRO A 170 8.08 6.11 -3.81
N PHE A 171 7.02 6.01 -3.04
CA PHE A 171 7.11 5.93 -1.58
C PHE A 171 7.86 4.67 -1.11
N TYR A 172 7.56 3.50 -1.68
CA TYR A 172 8.25 2.26 -1.32
C TYR A 172 9.72 2.25 -1.74
N GLN A 173 10.06 2.80 -2.91
CA GLN A 173 11.45 2.95 -3.34
C GLN A 173 12.24 3.88 -2.39
N TRP A 174 11.62 4.98 -1.98
CA TRP A 174 12.20 5.93 -1.02
C TRP A 174 12.40 5.26 0.35
N VAL A 175 11.40 4.50 0.85
CA VAL A 175 11.50 3.74 2.10
C VAL A 175 12.64 2.73 2.03
N LEU A 176 12.72 1.98 0.93
CA LEU A 176 13.77 0.98 0.72
C LEU A 176 15.16 1.62 0.83
N LYS A 177 15.37 2.75 0.14
CA LYS A 177 16.67 3.44 0.15
C LYS A 177 17.02 4.03 1.51
N ARG A 178 16.06 4.66 2.17
CA ARG A 178 16.30 5.47 3.36
C ARG A 178 16.32 4.68 4.66
N PHE A 179 15.54 3.62 4.76
CA PHE A 179 15.32 2.92 6.02
C PHE A 179 15.62 1.43 5.97
N LEU A 180 15.55 0.80 4.80
CA LEU A 180 15.66 -0.64 4.68
C LEU A 180 17.00 -1.11 4.10
N ALA A 181 17.86 -0.22 3.59
CA ALA A 181 19.11 -0.63 2.96
C ALA A 181 19.97 -1.54 3.86
N ASP A 182 20.06 -1.21 5.15
CA ASP A 182 20.87 -1.94 6.12
C ASP A 182 20.22 -3.27 6.60
N GLU A 183 19.00 -3.57 6.13
CA GLU A 183 18.35 -4.86 6.36
C GLU A 183 18.79 -5.93 5.34
N PHE A 184 19.64 -5.59 4.39
CA PHE A 184 20.13 -6.50 3.34
C PHE A 184 21.62 -6.76 3.48
N GLU A 185 22.11 -7.82 2.83
CA GLU A 185 23.52 -8.13 2.71
C GLU A 185 24.27 -7.00 1.97
N ASP A 186 25.57 -6.84 2.23
CA ASP A 186 26.36 -5.70 1.81
C ASP A 186 26.29 -5.34 0.32
N ASP A 187 26.26 -6.32 -0.56
CA ASP A 187 26.18 -6.10 -2.02
C ASP A 187 24.80 -5.56 -2.45
N ILE A 188 23.74 -6.03 -1.82
CA ILE A 188 22.36 -5.55 -2.05
C ILE A 188 22.20 -4.17 -1.40
N ALA A 189 22.68 -4.00 -0.16
CA ALA A 189 22.67 -2.73 0.56
C ALA A 189 23.40 -1.63 -0.22
N ALA A 190 24.55 -1.92 -0.81
CA ALA A 190 25.28 -0.98 -1.65
C ALA A 190 24.46 -0.52 -2.85
N ARG A 191 23.85 -1.45 -3.60
CA ARG A 191 22.99 -1.12 -4.75
C ARG A 191 21.79 -0.26 -4.35
N ILE A 192 21.18 -0.54 -3.20
CA ILE A 192 20.07 0.25 -2.67
C ILE A 192 20.55 1.69 -2.35
N LYS A 193 21.66 1.84 -1.66
CA LYS A 193 22.25 3.15 -1.30
C LYS A 193 22.68 3.97 -2.52
N GLU A 194 23.18 3.30 -3.56
CA GLU A 194 23.48 3.91 -4.87
C GLU A 194 22.23 4.35 -5.65
N GLY A 195 21.03 4.00 -5.18
CA GLY A 195 19.79 4.32 -5.87
C GLY A 195 19.50 3.45 -7.11
N ARG A 196 20.16 2.27 -7.22
CA ARG A 196 19.87 1.28 -8.25
C ARG A 196 18.57 0.54 -7.95
N ILE A 197 17.49 1.31 -7.88
CA ILE A 197 16.15 0.86 -7.50
C ILE A 197 15.18 1.21 -8.62
N VAL A 198 14.37 0.23 -9.02
CA VAL A 198 13.26 0.42 -9.95
C VAL A 198 11.96 -0.04 -9.29
N GLY A 199 10.89 0.69 -9.52
CA GLY A 199 9.55 0.26 -9.13
C GLY A 199 8.79 -0.24 -10.33
N GLN A 200 7.86 -1.18 -10.13
CA GLN A 200 7.06 -1.72 -11.22
C GLN A 200 5.71 -2.19 -10.72
N TYR A 201 4.64 -1.81 -11.41
CA TYR A 201 3.32 -2.36 -11.14
C TYR A 201 3.14 -3.71 -11.81
N HIS A 202 2.50 -4.64 -11.11
CA HIS A 202 2.05 -5.91 -11.67
C HIS A 202 0.52 -5.90 -11.73
N GLY A 203 -0.02 -5.68 -12.92
CA GLY A 203 -1.45 -5.66 -13.17
C GLY A 203 -2.03 -7.05 -13.35
N ILE A 204 -3.11 -7.34 -12.62
CA ILE A 204 -3.91 -8.55 -12.70
C ILE A 204 -5.29 -8.16 -13.23
N PHE A 205 -5.55 -8.42 -14.51
CA PHE A 205 -6.74 -7.96 -15.22
C PHE A 205 -7.79 -9.06 -15.33
N LEU A 206 -8.81 -8.98 -14.47
CA LEU A 206 -9.88 -9.97 -14.32
C LEU A 206 -10.95 -9.90 -15.41
N SER A 207 -10.97 -8.84 -16.22
CA SER A 207 -11.91 -8.67 -17.33
C SER A 207 -11.59 -9.56 -18.54
N PHE A 208 -10.44 -10.18 -18.56
CA PHE A 208 -10.05 -11.16 -19.58
C PHE A 208 -10.35 -12.57 -19.14
N ASN A 209 -10.65 -13.46 -20.08
CA ASN A 209 -10.84 -14.88 -19.83
C ASN A 209 -9.96 -15.69 -20.82
N PRO A 210 -8.82 -16.25 -20.35
CA PRO A 210 -8.28 -16.19 -18.97
C PRO A 210 -7.83 -14.78 -18.56
N ALA A 211 -7.67 -14.55 -17.26
CA ALA A 211 -7.15 -13.29 -16.72
C ALA A 211 -5.77 -12.97 -17.31
N LYS A 212 -5.49 -11.68 -17.52
CA LYS A 212 -4.22 -11.23 -18.08
C LYS A 212 -3.32 -10.70 -16.96
N PHE A 213 -2.04 -11.06 -17.02
CA PHE A 213 -1.00 -10.58 -16.13
C PHE A 213 -0.01 -9.73 -16.93
N GLU A 214 0.23 -8.50 -16.50
CA GLU A 214 1.15 -7.59 -17.18
C GLU A 214 2.01 -6.83 -16.17
N LEU A 215 3.29 -6.70 -16.49
CA LEU A 215 4.18 -5.77 -15.80
C LEU A 215 4.07 -4.40 -16.47
N GLY A 216 3.88 -3.35 -15.68
CA GLY A 216 3.95 -1.95 -16.12
C GLY A 216 5.38 -1.55 -16.52
N ASN A 217 5.57 -0.30 -16.89
CA ASN A 217 6.90 0.22 -17.18
C ASN A 217 7.75 0.30 -15.90
N PRO A 218 9.06 0.03 -15.98
CA PRO A 218 9.95 0.27 -14.85
C PRO A 218 10.05 1.76 -14.54
N ILE A 219 9.89 2.12 -13.28
CA ILE A 219 9.97 3.48 -12.75
C ILE A 219 11.26 3.60 -11.96
N PRO A 220 12.33 4.25 -12.48
CA PRO A 220 13.57 4.40 -11.74
C PRO A 220 13.39 5.41 -10.60
N LEU A 221 14.06 5.17 -9.47
CA LEU A 221 14.15 6.15 -8.39
C LEU A 221 15.13 7.25 -8.79
N THR A 222 14.63 8.48 -8.96
CA THR A 222 15.47 9.65 -9.28
C THR A 222 15.66 10.55 -8.06
N PRO A 223 16.74 11.37 -8.01
CA PRO A 223 16.94 12.35 -6.93
C PRO A 223 15.75 13.30 -6.76
N ASP A 224 15.16 13.79 -7.85
CA ASP A 224 13.99 14.67 -7.80
C ASP A 224 12.77 13.96 -7.18
N MET A 225 12.60 12.67 -7.48
CA MET A 225 11.54 11.85 -6.88
C MET A 225 11.77 11.70 -5.38
N GLU A 226 13.00 11.42 -4.94
CA GLU A 226 13.35 11.34 -3.52
C GLU A 226 13.05 12.66 -2.79
N ASP A 227 13.45 13.79 -3.35
CA ASP A 227 13.18 15.12 -2.79
C ASP A 227 11.68 15.41 -2.70
N ASN A 228 10.92 15.03 -3.73
CA ASN A 228 9.48 15.22 -3.73
C ASN A 228 8.81 14.36 -2.65
N ILE A 229 9.21 13.10 -2.48
CA ILE A 229 8.67 12.24 -1.42
C ILE A 229 9.03 12.77 -0.03
N ASN A 230 10.26 13.24 0.18
CA ASN A 230 10.66 13.89 1.43
C ASN A 230 9.72 15.06 1.79
N LYS A 231 9.43 15.95 0.81
CA LYS A 231 8.51 17.08 0.99
C LYS A 231 7.09 16.63 1.27
N ILE A 232 6.59 15.63 0.52
CA ILE A 232 5.24 15.09 0.71
C ILE A 232 5.09 14.49 2.11
N VAL A 233 6.06 13.70 2.57
CA VAL A 233 6.05 13.08 3.91
C VAL A 233 6.12 14.15 5.00
N GLY A 234 6.99 15.15 4.87
CA GLY A 234 7.09 16.27 5.81
C GLY A 234 5.78 17.04 5.92
N ASN A 235 5.24 17.49 4.78
CA ASN A 235 3.96 18.21 4.73
C ASN A 235 2.80 17.36 5.27
N ALA A 236 2.78 16.07 4.97
CA ALA A 236 1.76 15.16 5.49
C ALA A 236 1.84 15.07 7.01
N PHE A 237 3.03 14.96 7.59
CA PHE A 237 3.22 14.91 9.04
C PHE A 237 2.70 16.19 9.71
N GLU A 238 3.06 17.37 9.21
CA GLU A 238 2.57 18.65 9.74
C GLU A 238 1.03 18.74 9.70
N ARG A 239 0.41 18.35 8.59
CA ARG A 239 -1.04 18.32 8.45
C ARG A 239 -1.69 17.30 9.37
N MET A 240 -1.11 16.10 9.52
CA MET A 240 -1.60 15.09 10.46
C MET A 240 -1.58 15.58 11.90
N VAL A 241 -0.53 16.30 12.31
CA VAL A 241 -0.45 16.94 13.62
C VAL A 241 -1.59 17.96 13.78
N ALA A 242 -1.75 18.84 12.80
CA ALA A 242 -2.81 19.86 12.84
C ALA A 242 -4.21 19.24 12.92
N ILE A 243 -4.47 18.19 12.14
CA ILE A 243 -5.76 17.47 12.17
C ILE A 243 -5.96 16.78 13.53
N HIS A 244 -4.93 16.17 14.09
CA HIS A 244 -5.01 15.54 15.40
C HIS A 244 -5.33 16.56 16.50
N GLN A 245 -4.80 17.77 16.39
CA GLN A 245 -5.08 18.86 17.35
C GLN A 245 -6.52 19.39 17.30
N LEU A 246 -7.28 19.09 16.22
CA LEU A 246 -8.72 19.39 16.18
C LEU A 246 -9.53 18.54 17.17
N GLY A 247 -8.98 17.45 17.68
CA GLY A 247 -9.66 16.53 18.59
C GLY A 247 -10.90 15.91 17.95
N THR A 248 -12.08 16.19 18.49
CA THR A 248 -13.38 15.70 17.99
C THR A 248 -14.01 16.58 16.91
N ALA A 249 -13.42 17.75 16.61
CA ALA A 249 -13.91 18.61 15.55
C ALA A 249 -13.54 18.02 14.18
N LEU A 250 -14.49 18.07 13.23
CA LEU A 250 -14.24 17.59 11.87
C LEU A 250 -13.30 18.53 11.12
N ALA A 251 -12.29 17.95 10.50
CA ALA A 251 -11.42 18.66 9.59
C ALA A 251 -12.23 19.18 8.36
N PRO A 252 -11.84 20.30 7.75
CA PRO A 252 -12.54 20.85 6.59
C PRO A 252 -12.43 19.87 5.39
N PRO A 253 -13.50 19.73 4.58
CA PRO A 253 -13.41 18.99 3.33
C PRO A 253 -12.68 19.81 2.27
N THR A 254 -11.92 19.16 1.39
CA THR A 254 -11.20 19.83 0.29
C THR A 254 -12.15 20.39 -0.79
N GLY A 255 -13.41 19.95 -0.81
CA GLY A 255 -14.42 20.36 -1.78
C GLY A 255 -14.84 19.25 -2.74
N MET A 256 -16.07 19.30 -3.23
CA MET A 256 -16.72 18.21 -3.96
C MET A 256 -16.16 17.95 -5.37
N ALA A 257 -15.46 18.92 -5.94
CA ALA A 257 -14.87 18.79 -7.28
C ALA A 257 -13.52 18.06 -7.28
N HIS A 258 -13.00 17.72 -6.11
CA HIS A 258 -11.69 17.08 -5.99
C HIS A 258 -11.74 15.60 -6.39
N HIS A 259 -10.69 15.11 -7.06
CA HIS A 259 -10.59 13.71 -7.49
C HIS A 259 -10.76 12.72 -6.31
N ALA A 260 -10.27 13.09 -5.11
CA ALA A 260 -10.44 12.30 -3.89
C ALA A 260 -11.92 12.01 -3.54
N CYS A 261 -12.86 12.85 -3.97
CA CYS A 261 -14.28 12.66 -3.71
C CYS A 261 -14.90 11.55 -4.57
N LYS A 262 -14.28 11.16 -5.69
CA LYS A 262 -14.83 10.15 -6.62
C LYS A 262 -15.10 8.82 -5.91
N TYR A 263 -14.17 8.40 -5.05
CA TYR A 263 -14.22 7.12 -4.34
C TYR A 263 -14.40 7.29 -2.82
N CYS A 264 -14.73 8.50 -2.35
CA CYS A 264 -14.89 8.76 -0.93
C CYS A 264 -16.25 8.29 -0.43
N HIS A 265 -16.28 7.41 0.56
CA HIS A 265 -17.53 6.93 1.16
C HIS A 265 -18.30 8.01 1.93
N LEU A 266 -17.63 9.12 2.32
CA LEU A 266 -18.25 10.27 2.96
C LEU A 266 -18.86 11.27 1.96
N LYS A 267 -18.78 11.02 0.67
CA LYS A 267 -19.16 11.96 -0.38
C LYS A 267 -20.59 12.50 -0.19
N PHE A 268 -21.55 11.63 0.05
CA PHE A 268 -22.94 12.02 0.19
C PHE A 268 -23.19 12.85 1.46
N GLN A 269 -22.54 12.53 2.56
CA GLN A 269 -22.63 13.26 3.82
C GLN A 269 -21.98 14.65 3.69
N CYS A 270 -20.85 14.74 3.00
CA CYS A 270 -20.16 16.00 2.72
C CYS A 270 -20.93 16.92 1.76
N ILE A 271 -21.68 16.38 0.79
CA ILE A 271 -22.51 17.14 -0.16
C ILE A 271 -23.54 18.02 0.55
N THR A 272 -24.11 17.53 1.62
CA THR A 272 -25.10 18.28 2.41
C THR A 272 -24.48 19.45 3.16
N ARG A 273 -23.15 19.53 3.23
CA ARG A 273 -22.35 20.53 3.98
C ARG A 273 -22.73 20.65 5.47
N LYS A 274 -23.34 19.62 6.04
CA LYS A 274 -23.69 19.55 7.45
C LYS A 274 -22.82 18.53 8.15
N ASP A 275 -21.97 18.97 9.05
CA ASP A 275 -21.11 18.09 9.83
C ASP A 275 -21.90 17.08 10.66
N GLU A 276 -23.12 17.45 11.08
CA GLU A 276 -24.08 16.56 11.75
C GLU A 276 -24.39 15.30 10.94
N ASN A 277 -24.48 15.39 9.61
CA ASN A 277 -24.75 14.23 8.76
C ASN A 277 -23.55 13.27 8.70
N VAL A 278 -22.33 13.82 8.72
CA VAL A 278 -21.11 13.00 8.81
C VAL A 278 -21.07 12.32 10.18
N MET A 279 -21.26 13.05 11.26
CA MET A 279 -21.26 12.49 12.62
C MET A 279 -22.36 11.45 12.82
N LYS A 280 -23.56 11.67 12.28
CA LYS A 280 -24.66 10.69 12.31
C LYS A 280 -24.30 9.41 11.54
N TYR A 281 -23.65 9.55 10.39
CA TYR A 281 -23.17 8.38 9.63
C TYR A 281 -22.13 7.59 10.43
N LEU A 282 -21.15 8.28 11.02
CA LEU A 282 -20.08 7.65 11.79
C LEU A 282 -20.62 6.94 13.06
N SER A 283 -21.62 7.53 13.73
CA SER A 283 -22.25 6.91 14.91
C SER A 283 -23.03 5.64 14.59
N ALA A 284 -23.39 5.42 13.34
CA ALA A 284 -24.05 4.20 12.87
C ALA A 284 -23.05 3.13 12.40
N CYS A 285 -21.76 3.44 12.31
CA CYS A 285 -20.72 2.48 11.98
C CYS A 285 -20.18 1.84 13.27
N ASP A 286 -19.97 0.54 13.26
CA ASP A 286 -19.29 -0.13 14.36
C ASP A 286 -17.84 0.36 14.45
N ASN A 287 -17.41 0.73 15.69
CA ASN A 287 -16.04 1.13 15.94
C ASN A 287 -15.11 -0.07 15.82
N ILE A 288 -14.45 -0.21 14.68
CA ILE A 288 -13.37 -1.18 14.52
C ILE A 288 -12.07 -0.47 14.92
N PRO A 289 -11.30 -1.00 15.88
CA PRO A 289 -10.01 -0.41 16.24
C PRO A 289 -9.12 -0.33 15.00
N TYR A 290 -8.71 0.88 14.64
CA TYR A 290 -7.81 1.11 13.53
C TYR A 290 -6.37 0.81 13.96
N ASP A 291 -5.78 -0.21 13.37
CA ASP A 291 -4.33 -0.42 13.41
C ASP A 291 -3.74 -0.20 12.01
N PRO A 292 -3.09 0.96 11.77
CA PRO A 292 -2.52 1.28 10.46
C PRO A 292 -1.41 0.31 10.02
N ARG A 293 -0.83 -0.45 10.92
CA ARG A 293 0.17 -1.48 10.62
C ARG A 293 -0.44 -2.71 9.96
N THR A 294 -1.75 -2.89 10.08
CA THR A 294 -2.49 -4.01 9.47
C THR A 294 -3.04 -3.66 8.09
N TRP A 295 -2.95 -2.39 7.66
CA TRP A 295 -3.43 -1.96 6.34
C TRP A 295 -2.51 -2.49 5.25
N ARG A 296 -3.13 -3.22 4.35
CA ARG A 296 -2.54 -3.78 3.12
C ARG A 296 -2.82 -2.88 1.95
#